data_b1fc0071546c7aa2927c21b5c545cc9d
#
_entry.id   b1fc0071546c7aa2927c21b5c545cc9d
#
_cell.length_a   1.000
_cell.length_b   1.000
_cell.length_c   1.000
_cell.angle_alpha   90.00
_cell.angle_beta   90.00
_cell.angle_gamma   90.00
#
_symmetry.space_group_name_H-M   'P 1'
#
loop_
_entity.id
_entity.type
_entity.pdbx_description
1 polymer ?
#
loop_
_entity_poly.entity_id
_entity_poly.type
_entity_poly.pdbx_seq_one_letter_code
_entity_poly.pdbx_strand_id
1 'polypeptide(L)'
;LSRRWRASSGPPPPRRRADRTHIESFPRAGWYDCPLSEKGHEEATEAGRLVAAEGFKFDVAFTSTLKRAIRTLDHALEETDHMWIPVTKAWQLNERHYGGLQGLDKQQTVDKHGIEQVTVWRRSYDIPPPDSDKSSEHWPGNDPKYAKLDKHVMPTTESLATSAAR
;
A
#
# COMPACT_ATOMS: atom_id res chain seq x y z
N LEU A 1 -9.55 1.51 -34.66
CA LEU A 1 -8.51 0.57 -35.10
C LEU A 1 -7.97 -0.15 -33.88
N SER A 2 -8.45 -1.38 -33.64
CA SER A 2 -8.07 -2.22 -32.49
C SER A 2 -6.64 -2.75 -32.70
N ARG A 3 -5.67 -2.27 -31.92
CA ARG A 3 -4.36 -2.92 -31.85
C ARG A 3 -4.48 -4.16 -30.96
N ARG A 4 -4.40 -5.34 -31.59
CA ARG A 4 -4.26 -6.62 -30.89
C ARG A 4 -2.92 -6.64 -30.15
N TRP A 5 -3.00 -6.85 -28.84
CA TRP A 5 -1.85 -7.20 -28.01
C TRP A 5 -1.23 -8.51 -28.51
N ARG A 6 0.03 -8.48 -28.94
CA ARG A 6 0.84 -9.69 -29.11
C ARG A 6 1.66 -9.88 -27.85
N ALA A 7 1.33 -10.89 -27.07
CA ALA A 7 2.17 -11.33 -25.96
C ALA A 7 3.51 -11.85 -26.55
N SER A 8 4.64 -11.32 -26.10
CA SER A 8 5.96 -11.87 -26.42
C SER A 8 6.11 -13.21 -25.71
N SER A 9 6.31 -14.28 -26.48
CA SER A 9 6.46 -15.66 -26.00
C SER A 9 7.89 -15.98 -25.58
N GLY A 10 8.46 -15.20 -24.68
CA GLY A 10 9.71 -15.54 -23.99
C GLY A 10 9.42 -16.18 -22.63
N PRO A 11 10.25 -17.13 -22.15
CA PRO A 11 10.10 -17.67 -20.81
C PRO A 11 10.28 -16.52 -19.80
N PRO A 12 9.47 -16.50 -18.70
CA PRO A 12 9.61 -15.48 -17.67
C PRO A 12 11.02 -15.56 -17.05
N PRO A 13 11.62 -14.41 -16.71
CA PRO A 13 12.93 -14.40 -16.08
C PRO A 13 12.89 -15.20 -14.77
N PRO A 14 13.98 -15.89 -14.39
CA PRO A 14 14.01 -16.69 -13.18
C PRO A 14 13.72 -15.79 -11.99
N ARG A 15 12.71 -16.18 -11.20
CA ARG A 15 12.39 -15.50 -9.94
C ARG A 15 13.64 -15.58 -9.05
N ARG A 16 14.29 -14.44 -8.82
CA ARG A 16 15.35 -14.34 -7.82
C ARG A 16 14.76 -14.80 -6.48
N ARG A 17 15.31 -15.88 -5.91
CA ARG A 17 15.04 -16.23 -4.52
C ARG A 17 15.47 -15.03 -3.68
N ALA A 18 14.51 -14.39 -3.03
CA ALA A 18 14.80 -13.37 -2.04
C ALA A 18 15.68 -14.01 -0.98
N ASP A 19 16.89 -13.51 -0.83
CA ASP A 19 17.81 -13.91 0.23
C ASP A 19 17.16 -13.59 1.57
N ARG A 20 16.95 -14.59 2.41
CA ARG A 20 16.20 -14.50 3.68
C ARG A 20 16.99 -13.83 4.81
N THR A 21 18.17 -13.28 4.51
CA THR A 21 19.10 -12.77 5.54
C THR A 21 19.02 -11.27 5.80
N HIS A 22 18.32 -10.49 4.99
CA HIS A 22 18.01 -9.11 5.33
C HIS A 22 16.59 -8.99 5.90
N ILE A 23 16.51 -9.09 7.22
CA ILE A 23 15.38 -8.52 7.98
C ILE A 23 15.59 -7.00 7.97
N GLU A 24 15.40 -6.40 6.80
CA GLU A 24 15.27 -4.95 6.74
C GLU A 24 14.13 -4.55 7.67
N SER A 25 14.36 -3.58 8.52
CA SER A 25 13.37 -2.93 9.35
C SER A 25 12.24 -2.44 8.46
N PHE A 26 11.21 -3.28 8.29
CA PHE A 26 10.03 -2.87 7.54
C PHE A 26 9.37 -1.74 8.31
N PRO A 27 9.30 -0.54 7.72
CA PRO A 27 8.56 0.54 8.32
C PRO A 27 7.12 0.08 8.52
N ARG A 28 6.57 0.46 9.62
CA ARG A 28 5.20 0.33 10.07
C ARG A 28 4.24 0.32 8.89
N ALA A 29 3.63 -0.85 8.60
CA ALA A 29 2.80 -1.12 7.42
C ALA A 29 1.32 -0.78 7.67
N GLY A 30 0.49 -0.92 6.66
CA GLY A 30 -0.95 -0.70 6.74
C GLY A 30 -1.31 0.79 6.69
N TRP A 31 -2.17 1.23 7.59
CA TRP A 31 -2.65 2.62 7.64
C TRP A 31 -1.73 3.55 8.44
N TYR A 32 -0.64 3.05 9.00
CA TYR A 32 0.39 3.93 9.54
C TYR A 32 0.95 4.81 8.41
N ASP A 33 0.78 6.13 8.55
CA ASP A 33 1.05 7.08 7.47
C ASP A 33 2.51 7.57 7.48
N CYS A 34 3.44 6.65 7.17
CA CYS A 34 4.84 7.00 6.96
C CYS A 34 5.06 7.71 5.61
N PRO A 35 6.02 8.65 5.53
CA PRO A 35 6.46 9.21 4.26
C PRO A 35 7.21 8.16 3.43
N LEU A 36 7.44 8.46 2.15
CA LEU A 36 8.42 7.72 1.35
C LEU A 36 9.83 7.91 1.93
N SER A 37 10.64 6.87 1.84
CA SER A 37 12.08 6.97 2.03
C SER A 37 12.73 7.64 0.81
N GLU A 38 13.98 8.08 0.92
CA GLU A 38 14.76 8.61 -0.22
C GLU A 38 14.75 7.62 -1.39
N LYS A 39 15.05 6.37 -1.11
CA LYS A 39 14.96 5.30 -2.11
C LYS A 39 13.55 5.14 -2.70
N GLY A 40 12.50 5.29 -1.89
CA GLY A 40 11.11 5.26 -2.36
C GLY A 40 10.80 6.40 -3.33
N HIS A 41 11.37 7.59 -3.12
CA HIS A 41 11.26 8.72 -4.06
C HIS A 41 11.95 8.39 -5.38
N GLU A 42 13.17 7.86 -5.35
CA GLU A 42 13.92 7.45 -6.54
C GLU A 42 13.17 6.36 -7.35
N GLU A 43 12.68 5.32 -6.67
CA GLU A 43 11.90 4.24 -7.29
C GLU A 43 10.59 4.73 -7.91
N ALA A 44 9.90 5.67 -7.25
CA ALA A 44 8.66 6.27 -7.76
C ALA A 44 8.92 7.11 -9.02
N THR A 45 10.00 7.91 -9.02
CA THR A 45 10.45 8.69 -10.18
C THR A 45 10.81 7.78 -11.34
N GLU A 46 11.60 6.74 -11.10
CA GLU A 46 11.97 5.78 -12.15
C GLU A 46 10.76 5.03 -12.71
N ALA A 47 9.80 4.64 -11.86
CA ALA A 47 8.56 4.05 -12.32
C ALA A 47 7.77 5.01 -13.24
N GLY A 48 7.73 6.30 -12.89
CA GLY A 48 7.13 7.33 -13.74
C GLY A 48 7.82 7.44 -15.10
N ARG A 49 9.14 7.43 -15.15
CA ARG A 49 9.92 7.46 -16.40
C ARG A 49 9.64 6.24 -17.30
N LEU A 50 9.56 5.05 -16.69
CA LEU A 50 9.22 3.84 -17.43
C LEU A 50 7.83 3.94 -18.06
N VAL A 51 6.84 4.43 -17.31
CA VAL A 51 5.47 4.65 -17.82
C VAL A 51 5.44 5.69 -18.93
N ALA A 52 6.20 6.78 -18.79
CA ALA A 52 6.34 7.81 -19.83
C ALA A 52 6.97 7.26 -21.10
N ALA A 53 8.01 6.44 -20.98
CA ALA A 53 8.71 5.82 -22.10
C ALA A 53 7.80 4.86 -22.91
N GLU A 54 6.86 4.18 -22.24
CA GLU A 54 5.85 3.34 -22.89
C GLU A 54 4.73 4.15 -23.58
N GLY A 55 4.73 5.47 -23.42
CA GLY A 55 3.79 6.39 -24.08
C GLY A 55 2.35 6.32 -23.56
N PHE A 56 2.13 5.83 -22.35
CA PHE A 56 0.79 5.83 -21.72
C PHE A 56 0.24 7.25 -21.60
N LYS A 57 -1.05 7.38 -21.82
CA LYS A 57 -1.82 8.61 -21.58
C LYS A 57 -2.91 8.33 -20.56
N PHE A 58 -3.09 9.28 -19.65
CA PHE A 58 -4.05 9.16 -18.56
C PHE A 58 -5.04 10.32 -18.59
N ASP A 59 -6.31 10.03 -18.35
CA ASP A 59 -7.39 11.02 -18.27
C ASP A 59 -7.75 11.33 -16.81
N VAL A 60 -7.49 10.39 -15.88
CA VAL A 60 -7.82 10.49 -14.46
C VAL A 60 -6.88 9.61 -13.65
N ALA A 61 -6.61 10.01 -12.42
CA ALA A 61 -5.84 9.21 -11.48
C ALA A 61 -6.58 8.99 -10.16
N PHE A 62 -6.37 7.83 -9.56
CA PHE A 62 -6.89 7.48 -8.24
C PHE A 62 -5.74 7.08 -7.34
N THR A 63 -5.74 7.56 -6.10
CA THR A 63 -4.76 7.19 -5.09
C THR A 63 -5.39 7.04 -3.73
N SER A 64 -4.67 6.42 -2.81
CA SER A 64 -5.10 6.33 -1.42
C SER A 64 -4.91 7.67 -0.67
N THR A 65 -5.34 7.72 0.58
CA THR A 65 -5.10 8.87 1.46
C THR A 65 -3.75 8.82 2.19
N LEU A 66 -2.94 7.79 1.93
CA LEU A 66 -1.63 7.62 2.54
C LEU A 66 -0.56 8.48 1.84
N LYS A 67 0.26 9.19 2.61
CA LYS A 67 1.30 10.10 2.10
C LYS A 67 2.20 9.44 1.05
N ARG A 68 2.66 8.21 1.33
CA ARG A 68 3.53 7.48 0.41
C ARG A 68 2.89 7.24 -0.95
N ALA A 69 1.61 6.85 -0.97
CA ALA A 69 0.89 6.59 -2.22
C ALA A 69 0.62 7.89 -3.00
N ILE A 70 0.26 8.97 -2.29
CA ILE A 70 0.09 10.29 -2.90
C ILE A 70 1.40 10.73 -3.55
N ARG A 71 2.53 10.63 -2.83
CA ARG A 71 3.84 11.02 -3.36
C ARG A 71 4.30 10.16 -4.53
N THR A 72 4.04 8.85 -4.49
CA THR A 72 4.32 7.97 -5.63
C THR A 72 3.54 8.40 -6.88
N LEU A 73 2.25 8.73 -6.71
CA LEU A 73 1.46 9.26 -7.82
C LEU A 73 1.99 10.60 -8.32
N ASP A 74 2.34 11.53 -7.41
CA ASP A 74 2.88 12.84 -7.79
C ASP A 74 4.11 12.68 -8.69
N HIS A 75 5.08 11.81 -8.32
CA HIS A 75 6.24 11.50 -9.15
C HIS A 75 5.85 10.91 -10.52
N ALA A 76 4.90 9.98 -10.54
CA ALA A 76 4.46 9.38 -11.80
C ALA A 76 3.80 10.39 -12.74
N LEU A 77 2.98 11.29 -12.20
CA LEU A 77 2.32 12.34 -12.99
C LEU A 77 3.31 13.40 -13.49
N GLU A 78 4.33 13.73 -12.68
CA GLU A 78 5.40 14.66 -13.08
C GLU A 78 6.20 14.10 -14.26
N GLU A 79 6.69 12.86 -14.17
CA GLU A 79 7.50 12.24 -15.22
C GLU A 79 6.70 11.96 -16.52
N THR A 80 5.39 11.80 -16.42
CA THR A 80 4.51 11.58 -17.58
C THR A 80 3.92 12.87 -18.15
N ASP A 81 4.20 14.05 -17.55
CA ASP A 81 3.60 15.35 -17.90
C ASP A 81 2.06 15.34 -17.85
N HIS A 82 1.50 14.64 -16.83
CA HIS A 82 0.05 14.54 -16.61
C HIS A 82 -0.42 15.16 -15.29
N MET A 83 0.32 16.09 -14.69
CA MET A 83 -0.05 16.74 -13.42
C MET A 83 -1.38 17.50 -13.48
N TRP A 84 -1.84 17.82 -14.68
CA TRP A 84 -3.09 18.57 -14.93
C TRP A 84 -4.36 17.71 -14.86
N ILE A 85 -4.25 16.38 -14.87
CA ILE A 85 -5.43 15.51 -14.85
C ILE A 85 -6.14 15.51 -13.48
N PRO A 86 -7.44 15.19 -13.42
CA PRO A 86 -8.14 15.05 -12.16
C PRO A 86 -7.57 13.90 -11.31
N VAL A 87 -7.34 14.17 -10.02
CA VAL A 87 -6.86 13.18 -9.05
C VAL A 87 -7.88 12.99 -7.93
N THR A 88 -8.35 11.77 -7.73
CA THR A 88 -9.23 11.40 -6.63
C THR A 88 -8.46 10.62 -5.57
N LYS A 89 -8.48 11.14 -4.32
CA LYS A 89 -7.94 10.47 -3.14
C LYS A 89 -9.05 9.77 -2.40
N ALA A 90 -8.96 8.44 -2.28
CA ALA A 90 -9.99 7.63 -1.65
C ALA A 90 -9.37 6.72 -0.57
N TRP A 91 -9.97 6.72 0.65
CA TRP A 91 -9.49 5.87 1.74
C TRP A 91 -9.69 4.37 1.44
N GLN A 92 -10.66 4.05 0.61
CA GLN A 92 -10.89 2.68 0.13
C GLN A 92 -9.68 2.11 -0.63
N LEU A 93 -8.79 2.95 -1.13
CA LEU A 93 -7.55 2.55 -1.80
C LEU A 93 -6.37 2.43 -0.83
N ASN A 94 -6.58 2.65 0.47
CA ASN A 94 -5.52 2.44 1.45
C ASN A 94 -5.09 0.96 1.46
N GLU A 95 -3.84 0.73 1.83
CA GLU A 95 -3.35 -0.60 2.16
C GLU A 95 -4.27 -1.27 3.20
N ARG A 96 -4.29 -2.58 3.26
CA ARG A 96 -5.01 -3.34 4.28
C ARG A 96 -4.70 -2.85 5.68
N HIS A 97 -5.70 -2.71 6.53
CA HIS A 97 -5.54 -2.33 7.92
C HIS A 97 -5.02 -3.49 8.76
N TYR A 98 -3.89 -3.32 9.41
CA TYR A 98 -3.24 -4.38 10.20
C TYR A 98 -3.71 -4.47 11.65
N GLY A 99 -4.85 -3.88 11.99
CA GLY A 99 -5.45 -4.00 13.31
C GLY A 99 -4.53 -3.55 14.43
N GLY A 100 -4.50 -4.30 15.53
CA GLY A 100 -3.65 -4.04 16.68
C GLY A 100 -2.15 -4.17 16.43
N LEU A 101 -1.74 -4.56 15.22
CA LEU A 101 -0.33 -4.58 14.81
C LEU A 101 0.13 -3.25 14.19
N GLN A 102 -0.78 -2.29 14.00
CA GLN A 102 -0.45 -0.96 13.50
C GLN A 102 0.57 -0.27 14.41
N GLY A 103 1.58 0.37 13.80
CA GLY A 103 2.61 1.08 14.55
C GLY A 103 3.71 0.21 15.18
N LEU A 104 3.52 -1.11 15.25
CA LEU A 104 4.56 -2.04 15.70
C LEU A 104 5.52 -2.36 14.56
N ASP A 105 6.79 -2.53 14.90
CA ASP A 105 7.71 -3.11 13.94
C ASP A 105 7.53 -4.64 13.85
N LYS A 106 8.10 -5.21 12.79
CA LYS A 106 7.94 -6.66 12.52
C LYS A 106 8.57 -7.51 13.62
N GLN A 107 9.73 -7.10 14.16
CA GLN A 107 10.43 -7.89 15.17
C GLN A 107 9.66 -7.88 16.49
N GLN A 108 9.19 -6.72 16.93
CA GLN A 108 8.35 -6.60 18.13
C GLN A 108 7.09 -7.47 18.02
N THR A 109 6.49 -7.50 16.82
CA THR A 109 5.30 -8.33 16.58
C THR A 109 5.63 -9.82 16.65
N VAL A 110 6.76 -10.24 16.06
CA VAL A 110 7.23 -11.64 16.09
C VAL A 110 7.60 -12.06 17.53
N ASP A 111 8.28 -11.21 18.27
CA ASP A 111 8.68 -11.48 19.65
C ASP A 111 7.46 -11.68 20.57
N LYS A 112 6.39 -10.93 20.31
CA LYS A 112 5.15 -10.99 21.09
C LYS A 112 4.23 -12.14 20.71
N HIS A 113 4.14 -12.50 19.44
CA HIS A 113 3.11 -13.41 18.92
C HIS A 113 3.67 -14.68 18.24
N GLY A 114 4.97 -14.76 18.05
CA GLY A 114 5.63 -15.85 17.32
C GLY A 114 5.54 -15.68 15.80
N ILE A 115 6.55 -16.19 15.11
CA ILE A 115 6.69 -16.01 13.64
C ILE A 115 5.56 -16.71 12.86
N GLU A 116 5.08 -17.86 13.32
CA GLU A 116 4.03 -18.61 12.66
C GLU A 116 2.72 -17.81 12.65
N GLN A 117 2.30 -17.32 13.81
CA GLN A 117 1.07 -16.53 13.93
C GLN A 117 1.14 -15.23 13.15
N VAL A 118 2.27 -14.51 13.18
CA VAL A 118 2.49 -13.30 12.40
C VAL A 118 2.43 -13.61 10.90
N THR A 119 2.95 -14.75 10.48
CA THR A 119 2.88 -15.18 9.08
C THR A 119 1.44 -15.47 8.66
N VAL A 120 0.64 -16.11 9.49
CA VAL A 120 -0.79 -16.32 9.23
C VAL A 120 -1.50 -15.00 9.01
N TRP A 121 -1.39 -14.03 9.93
CA TRP A 121 -2.03 -12.72 9.81
C TRP A 121 -1.57 -11.94 8.57
N ARG A 122 -0.33 -12.09 8.16
CA ARG A 122 0.23 -11.36 7.00
C ARG A 122 -0.07 -12.01 5.66
N ARG A 123 -0.30 -13.32 5.61
CA ARG A 123 -0.38 -14.11 4.36
C ARG A 123 -1.73 -14.78 4.13
N SER A 124 -2.53 -14.98 5.16
CA SER A 124 -3.87 -15.55 4.99
C SER A 124 -4.78 -14.60 4.20
N TYR A 125 -5.68 -15.18 3.43
CA TYR A 125 -6.69 -14.45 2.68
C TYR A 125 -7.82 -13.94 3.59
N ASP A 126 -8.27 -14.75 4.53
CA ASP A 126 -9.48 -14.56 5.34
C ASP A 126 -9.24 -14.33 6.84
N ILE A 127 -8.04 -14.62 7.35
CA ILE A 127 -7.71 -14.44 8.77
C ILE A 127 -7.12 -13.06 9.01
N PRO A 128 -7.85 -12.13 9.67
CA PRO A 128 -7.35 -10.80 9.98
C PRO A 128 -6.38 -10.82 11.17
N PRO A 129 -5.53 -9.80 11.31
CA PRO A 129 -4.85 -9.50 12.56
C PRO A 129 -5.84 -9.19 13.70
N PRO A 130 -5.39 -9.16 14.97
CA PRO A 130 -6.24 -8.70 16.08
C PRO A 130 -6.79 -7.30 15.87
N ASP A 131 -7.99 -7.04 16.38
CA ASP A 131 -8.60 -5.71 16.32
C ASP A 131 -7.70 -4.63 16.95
N SER A 132 -7.71 -3.44 16.37
CA SER A 132 -7.17 -2.24 17.01
C SER A 132 -8.04 -1.81 18.17
N ASP A 133 -7.43 -1.37 19.26
CA ASP A 133 -8.13 -0.62 20.27
C ASP A 133 -8.58 0.74 19.71
N LYS A 134 -9.87 1.05 19.82
CA LYS A 134 -10.44 2.33 19.35
C LYS A 134 -9.94 3.55 20.12
N SER A 135 -9.31 3.35 21.28
CA SER A 135 -8.60 4.41 22.02
C SER A 135 -7.19 4.66 21.49
N SER A 136 -6.66 3.77 20.66
CA SER A 136 -5.31 3.89 20.09
C SER A 136 -5.22 5.08 19.12
N GLU A 137 -4.10 5.80 19.19
CA GLU A 137 -3.75 6.84 18.20
C GLU A 137 -3.64 6.29 16.77
N HIS A 138 -3.42 4.98 16.62
CA HIS A 138 -3.31 4.32 15.33
C HIS A 138 -4.66 3.85 14.77
N TRP A 139 -5.76 3.97 15.53
CA TRP A 139 -7.07 3.68 14.98
C TRP A 139 -7.54 4.82 14.07
N PRO A 140 -7.92 4.55 12.80
CA PRO A 140 -8.25 5.60 11.84
C PRO A 140 -9.44 6.47 12.24
N GLY A 141 -10.34 6.00 13.09
CA GLY A 141 -11.42 6.83 13.62
C GLY A 141 -10.97 8.00 14.51
N ASN A 142 -9.71 8.03 14.93
CA ASN A 142 -9.09 9.15 15.67
C ASN A 142 -8.22 10.04 14.78
N ASP A 143 -7.97 9.66 13.50
CA ASP A 143 -7.16 10.47 12.57
C ASP A 143 -8.02 11.59 11.94
N PRO A 144 -7.60 12.86 12.04
CA PRO A 144 -8.30 14.00 11.42
C PRO A 144 -8.58 13.85 9.93
N LYS A 145 -7.79 13.08 9.19
CA LYS A 145 -8.01 12.81 7.76
C LYS A 145 -9.38 12.18 7.49
N TYR A 146 -9.90 11.42 8.44
CA TYR A 146 -11.15 10.68 8.33
C TYR A 146 -12.28 11.28 9.16
N ALA A 147 -12.09 12.46 9.74
CA ALA A 147 -13.06 13.09 10.66
C ALA A 147 -14.47 13.32 10.06
N LYS A 148 -14.55 13.41 8.73
CA LYS A 148 -15.84 13.58 8.01
C LYS A 148 -16.55 12.26 7.69
N LEU A 149 -15.90 11.14 7.95
CA LEU A 149 -16.46 9.82 7.68
C LEU A 149 -17.14 9.28 8.93
N ASP A 150 -18.18 8.47 8.72
CA ASP A 150 -18.81 7.74 9.81
C ASP A 150 -17.78 6.76 10.41
N LYS A 151 -17.60 6.84 11.73
CA LYS A 151 -16.67 5.96 12.47
C LYS A 151 -17.03 4.48 12.36
N HIS A 152 -18.29 4.16 12.04
CA HIS A 152 -18.74 2.78 11.82
C HIS A 152 -18.16 2.13 10.57
N VAL A 153 -17.77 2.93 9.55
CA VAL A 153 -17.13 2.40 8.34
C VAL A 153 -15.61 2.24 8.49
N MET A 154 -15.04 2.75 9.58
CA MET A 154 -13.60 2.66 9.81
C MET A 154 -13.22 1.26 10.31
N PRO A 155 -12.29 0.57 9.64
CA PRO A 155 -11.89 -0.76 10.06
C PRO A 155 -11.14 -0.72 11.40
N THR A 156 -11.37 -1.73 12.22
CA THR A 156 -10.53 -2.05 13.39
C THR A 156 -9.44 -3.04 13.02
N THR A 157 -9.67 -3.86 11.98
CA THR A 157 -8.74 -4.79 11.35
C THR A 157 -9.27 -5.21 9.98
N GLU A 158 -8.41 -5.72 9.11
CA GLU A 158 -8.82 -6.28 7.82
C GLU A 158 -8.02 -7.53 7.46
N SER A 159 -8.72 -8.53 6.92
CA SER A 159 -8.13 -9.59 6.12
C SER A 159 -7.91 -9.11 4.67
N LEU A 160 -7.27 -9.90 3.81
CA LEU A 160 -7.22 -9.59 2.38
C LEU A 160 -8.62 -9.60 1.76
N ALA A 161 -9.47 -10.55 2.17
CA ALA A 161 -10.85 -10.65 1.69
C ALA A 161 -11.66 -9.39 2.01
N THR A 162 -11.62 -8.91 3.26
CA THR A 162 -12.37 -7.72 3.67
C THR A 162 -11.82 -6.43 3.07
N SER A 163 -10.50 -6.34 2.92
CA SER A 163 -9.85 -5.21 2.24
C SER A 163 -10.21 -5.14 0.75
N ALA A 164 -10.32 -6.27 0.07
CA ALA A 164 -10.73 -6.33 -1.33
C ALA A 164 -12.22 -6.00 -1.55
N ALA A 165 -13.05 -6.14 -0.52
CA ALA A 165 -14.49 -5.89 -0.58
C ALA A 165 -14.88 -4.43 -0.33
N ARG A 166 -13.99 -3.60 0.23
CA ARG A 166 -14.23 -2.17 0.41
C ARG A 166 -13.80 -1.39 -0.84
#